data_1a04675f0d42d6adc8fbe34ef0f57e4e
#
_entry.id   1a04675f0d42d6adc8fbe34ef0f57e4e
#
_cell.length_a   1.000
_cell.length_b   1.000
_cell.length_c   1.000
_cell.angle_alpha   90.00
_cell.angle_beta   90.00
_cell.angle_gamma   90.00
#
_symmetry.space_group_name_H-M   'P 1'
#
loop_
_entity.id
_entity.type
_entity.pdbx_description
1 polymer ?
#
loop_
_entity_poly.entity_id
_entity_poly.type
_entity_poly.pdbx_seq_one_letter_code
_entity_poly.pdbx_strand_id
1 'polypeptide(L)'
;MNELKIGNLIVKTPIIQGGMGVCVSLSGLASAVANEGGIGVISAVGIGMKEPNYRNNFKEANKLALKKEIRKARNQTKGVIGVNIMMAVSDFDELLEVALNEHIDVVFIGAGLPLKKPTSINRTLLECTNTKFIPKVSSARAAKLIFQYWSEKYNRVPDAIVLEGPLAGGHIGFKKNEISEPDKSIKSILRSTLPIIKSFEQKYGIEIPVIVGGGIYSGKDIWDMMSLGAKGVKMGTRFVTTDECDASIKFKQNYLSCSSNDITIIDSPVGLPGRVITNNYVQEIQAGKQKPVKCSWRCLKTCDFKKVQFCIAEALFNAANGNFINGFSFAGTQAFLAEKIITVKETIDQLKNEYFHEKLHSELTTT
;
A
#
# COMPACT_ATOMS: atom_id res chain seq x y z
N MET A 1 -11.84 -18.72 -3.90
CA MET A 1 -11.64 -17.73 -2.83
C MET A 1 -12.99 -17.18 -2.44
N ASN A 2 -13.27 -16.99 -1.15
CA ASN A 2 -14.51 -16.35 -0.71
C ASN A 2 -14.44 -14.84 -0.95
N GLU A 3 -15.60 -14.20 -1.20
CA GLU A 3 -15.68 -12.75 -1.35
C GLU A 3 -15.23 -12.03 -0.06
N LEU A 4 -14.58 -10.88 -0.22
CA LEU A 4 -14.26 -10.00 0.89
C LEU A 4 -15.41 -8.99 1.07
N LYS A 5 -16.02 -8.97 2.25
CA LYS A 5 -17.06 -8.01 2.61
C LYS A 5 -16.51 -6.95 3.55
N ILE A 6 -16.71 -5.68 3.22
CA ILE A 6 -16.30 -4.53 4.04
C ILE A 6 -17.55 -3.66 4.25
N GLY A 7 -18.31 -3.95 5.32
CA GLY A 7 -19.66 -3.43 5.48
C GLY A 7 -20.55 -3.85 4.31
N ASN A 8 -21.10 -2.88 3.60
CA ASN A 8 -21.94 -3.11 2.40
C ASN A 8 -21.14 -3.24 1.09
N LEU A 9 -19.82 -3.08 1.13
CA LEU A 9 -18.96 -3.22 -0.05
C LEU A 9 -18.58 -4.68 -0.23
N ILE A 10 -18.82 -5.23 -1.44
CA ILE A 10 -18.49 -6.61 -1.82
C ILE A 10 -17.35 -6.60 -2.82
N VAL A 11 -16.27 -7.31 -2.52
CA VAL A 11 -15.08 -7.49 -3.36
C VAL A 11 -15.01 -8.96 -3.76
N LYS A 12 -15.26 -9.26 -5.03
CA LYS A 12 -15.39 -10.63 -5.54
C LYS A 12 -14.11 -11.44 -5.41
N THR A 13 -12.97 -10.79 -5.64
CA THR A 13 -11.63 -11.39 -5.51
C THR A 13 -10.95 -10.73 -4.30
N PRO A 14 -10.66 -11.45 -3.19
CA PRO A 14 -10.16 -10.86 -1.94
C PRO A 14 -8.68 -10.44 -2.04
N ILE A 15 -8.31 -9.87 -3.17
CA ILE A 15 -6.96 -9.38 -3.49
C ILE A 15 -7.03 -7.86 -3.64
N ILE A 16 -6.20 -7.17 -2.87
CA ILE A 16 -6.04 -5.73 -2.92
C ILE A 16 -4.66 -5.43 -3.52
N GLN A 17 -4.61 -4.70 -4.60
CA GLN A 17 -3.35 -4.19 -5.09
C GLN A 17 -2.84 -3.08 -4.17
N GLY A 18 -1.60 -3.16 -3.75
CA GLY A 18 -0.99 -2.17 -2.86
C GLY A 18 -0.78 -0.83 -3.55
N GLY A 19 -1.21 0.27 -2.92
CA GLY A 19 -0.89 1.61 -3.41
C GLY A 19 0.61 1.86 -3.37
N MET A 20 1.24 2.03 -4.52
CA MET A 20 2.69 2.18 -4.69
C MET A 20 3.02 3.58 -5.24
N GLY A 21 3.64 4.39 -4.40
CA GLY A 21 4.16 5.72 -4.80
C GLY A 21 5.63 5.63 -5.19
N VAL A 22 6.16 6.57 -5.90
CA VAL A 22 5.54 7.74 -6.53
C VAL A 22 5.21 7.38 -7.97
N CYS A 23 3.95 7.54 -8.40
CA CYS A 23 3.50 7.30 -9.78
C CYS A 23 3.70 5.85 -10.30
N VAL A 24 3.73 4.85 -9.42
CA VAL A 24 3.81 3.42 -9.80
C VAL A 24 2.43 2.81 -9.94
N SER A 25 1.48 3.12 -9.05
CA SER A 25 0.08 2.70 -9.16
C SER A 25 -0.84 3.91 -9.31
N LEU A 26 -1.36 4.10 -10.49
CA LEU A 26 -2.31 5.13 -10.86
C LEU A 26 -3.59 4.48 -11.41
N SER A 27 -4.30 5.16 -12.29
CA SER A 27 -5.57 4.69 -12.85
C SER A 27 -5.45 3.42 -13.71
N GLY A 28 -4.32 3.24 -14.41
CA GLY A 28 -4.11 2.08 -15.28
C GLY A 28 -4.13 0.78 -14.48
N LEU A 29 -3.20 0.65 -13.53
CA LEU A 29 -3.12 -0.53 -12.68
C LEU A 29 -4.39 -0.70 -11.81
N ALA A 30 -4.87 0.40 -11.21
CA ALA A 30 -6.02 0.34 -10.33
C ALA A 30 -7.29 -0.16 -11.05
N SER A 31 -7.59 0.37 -12.24
CA SER A 31 -8.78 -0.06 -13.01
C SER A 31 -8.66 -1.51 -13.47
N ALA A 32 -7.47 -1.95 -13.88
CA ALA A 32 -7.26 -3.34 -14.30
C ALA A 32 -7.53 -4.32 -13.16
N VAL A 33 -7.01 -4.06 -11.96
CA VAL A 33 -7.26 -4.92 -10.79
C VAL A 33 -8.75 -4.90 -10.40
N ALA A 34 -9.40 -3.76 -10.47
CA ALA A 34 -10.82 -3.62 -10.17
C ALA A 34 -11.71 -4.38 -11.18
N ASN A 35 -11.32 -4.43 -12.45
CA ASN A 35 -12.01 -5.20 -13.49
C ASN A 35 -11.93 -6.71 -13.24
N GLU A 36 -10.86 -7.20 -12.60
CA GLU A 36 -10.71 -8.61 -12.18
C GLU A 36 -11.36 -8.90 -10.82
N GLY A 37 -12.16 -7.96 -10.31
CA GLY A 37 -12.95 -8.10 -9.08
C GLY A 37 -12.19 -7.87 -7.80
N GLY A 38 -10.94 -7.44 -7.84
CA GLY A 38 -10.14 -7.02 -6.68
C GLY A 38 -10.38 -5.57 -6.29
N ILE A 39 -9.58 -5.04 -5.36
CA ILE A 39 -9.52 -3.61 -5.08
C ILE A 39 -8.28 -3.03 -5.76
N GLY A 40 -8.49 -2.20 -6.77
CA GLY A 40 -7.43 -1.42 -7.38
C GLY A 40 -7.16 -0.14 -6.59
N VAL A 41 -5.88 0.19 -6.35
CA VAL A 41 -5.53 1.28 -5.44
C VAL A 41 -4.61 2.31 -6.09
N ILE A 42 -5.07 3.55 -6.14
CA ILE A 42 -4.28 4.71 -6.58
C ILE A 42 -3.44 5.20 -5.40
N SER A 43 -2.14 5.43 -5.62
CA SER A 43 -1.27 6.02 -4.61
C SER A 43 -1.26 7.54 -4.72
N ALA A 44 -1.69 8.22 -3.67
CA ALA A 44 -1.78 9.68 -3.65
C ALA A 44 -0.43 10.38 -3.38
N VAL A 45 0.59 9.66 -2.85
CA VAL A 45 1.86 10.29 -2.48
C VAL A 45 2.63 10.77 -3.71
N GLY A 46 2.88 12.08 -3.79
CA GLY A 46 3.62 12.70 -4.89
C GLY A 46 2.95 12.55 -6.26
N ILE A 47 1.64 12.29 -6.29
CA ILE A 47 0.89 12.01 -7.53
C ILE A 47 0.94 13.16 -8.53
N GLY A 48 1.06 14.40 -8.04
CA GLY A 48 1.17 15.60 -8.87
C GLY A 48 2.56 15.84 -9.45
N MET A 49 3.57 15.00 -9.18
CA MET A 49 4.93 15.23 -9.68
C MET A 49 5.05 15.15 -11.22
N LYS A 50 4.06 14.60 -11.90
CA LYS A 50 3.95 14.65 -13.38
C LYS A 50 3.31 15.94 -13.89
N GLU A 51 2.67 16.76 -13.02
CA GLU A 51 2.05 18.03 -13.45
C GLU A 51 3.13 19.11 -13.68
N PRO A 52 3.01 19.94 -14.73
CA PRO A 52 4.06 20.88 -15.11
C PRO A 52 4.47 21.85 -14.00
N ASN A 53 3.50 22.27 -13.17
CA ASN A 53 3.68 23.29 -12.14
C ASN A 53 3.86 22.73 -10.71
N TYR A 54 4.11 21.42 -10.55
CA TYR A 54 4.15 20.82 -9.23
C TYR A 54 5.20 21.47 -8.30
N ARG A 55 6.30 21.95 -8.85
CA ARG A 55 7.38 22.59 -8.07
C ARG A 55 6.94 23.92 -7.44
N ASN A 56 6.01 24.62 -8.04
CA ASN A 56 5.54 25.93 -7.58
C ASN A 56 4.36 25.79 -6.59
N ASN A 57 3.47 24.83 -6.82
CA ASN A 57 2.30 24.58 -5.97
C ASN A 57 1.97 23.08 -5.92
N PHE A 58 2.78 22.31 -5.18
CA PHE A 58 2.66 20.86 -5.16
C PHE A 58 1.33 20.36 -4.59
N LYS A 59 0.75 21.08 -3.62
CA LYS A 59 -0.55 20.69 -3.05
C LYS A 59 -1.67 20.74 -4.10
N GLU A 60 -1.76 21.83 -4.86
CA GLU A 60 -2.74 21.93 -5.94
C GLU A 60 -2.45 20.95 -7.06
N ALA A 61 -1.17 20.73 -7.40
CA ALA A 61 -0.78 19.71 -8.38
C ALA A 61 -1.21 18.31 -7.93
N ASN A 62 -0.99 17.94 -6.66
CA ASN A 62 -1.43 16.66 -6.11
C ASN A 62 -2.96 16.52 -6.10
N LYS A 63 -3.70 17.55 -5.69
CA LYS A 63 -5.17 17.56 -5.70
C LYS A 63 -5.71 17.35 -7.12
N LEU A 64 -5.19 18.11 -8.08
CA LEU A 64 -5.59 18.03 -9.49
C LEU A 64 -5.28 16.65 -10.08
N ALA A 65 -4.07 16.14 -9.85
CA ALA A 65 -3.66 14.84 -10.35
C ALA A 65 -4.48 13.71 -9.74
N LEU A 66 -4.70 13.73 -8.42
CA LEU A 66 -5.54 12.71 -7.75
C LEU A 66 -6.97 12.70 -8.31
N LYS A 67 -7.57 13.88 -8.47
CA LYS A 67 -8.90 14.00 -9.08
C LYS A 67 -8.94 13.44 -10.51
N LYS A 68 -7.95 13.77 -11.33
CA LYS A 68 -7.82 13.23 -12.71
C LYS A 68 -7.71 11.71 -12.72
N GLU A 69 -6.83 11.14 -11.86
CA GLU A 69 -6.59 9.71 -11.81
C GLU A 69 -7.82 8.93 -11.29
N ILE A 70 -8.54 9.43 -10.29
CA ILE A 70 -9.79 8.81 -9.82
C ILE A 70 -10.83 8.79 -10.95
N ARG A 71 -11.06 9.93 -11.63
CA ARG A 71 -12.01 10.01 -12.73
C ARG A 71 -11.63 9.12 -13.90
N LYS A 72 -10.33 9.08 -14.24
CA LYS A 72 -9.83 8.20 -15.29
C LYS A 72 -10.07 6.72 -14.95
N ALA A 73 -9.80 6.30 -13.71
CA ALA A 73 -10.08 4.95 -13.25
C ALA A 73 -11.59 4.63 -13.32
N ARG A 74 -12.45 5.55 -12.88
CA ARG A 74 -13.91 5.38 -12.95
C ARG A 74 -14.46 5.24 -14.38
N ASN A 75 -13.81 5.86 -15.36
CA ASN A 75 -14.16 5.69 -16.78
C ASN A 75 -13.74 4.32 -17.32
N GLN A 76 -12.77 3.66 -16.70
CA GLN A 76 -12.21 2.38 -17.15
C GLN A 76 -12.81 1.18 -16.41
N THR A 77 -13.45 1.38 -15.25
CA THR A 77 -14.01 0.29 -14.44
C THR A 77 -15.26 0.70 -13.66
N LYS A 78 -16.11 -0.29 -13.42
CA LYS A 78 -17.21 -0.23 -12.43
C LYS A 78 -16.86 -0.98 -11.13
N GLY A 79 -15.67 -1.55 -11.05
CA GLY A 79 -15.17 -2.27 -9.88
C GLY A 79 -14.74 -1.33 -8.74
N VAL A 80 -14.21 -1.93 -7.69
CA VAL A 80 -13.84 -1.22 -6.45
C VAL A 80 -12.50 -0.51 -6.60
N ILE A 81 -12.50 0.81 -6.42
CA ILE A 81 -11.31 1.66 -6.47
C ILE A 81 -11.01 2.25 -5.09
N GLY A 82 -9.78 2.09 -4.64
CA GLY A 82 -9.26 2.70 -3.43
C GLY A 82 -8.21 3.79 -3.70
N VAL A 83 -7.98 4.62 -2.71
CA VAL A 83 -6.85 5.56 -2.67
C VAL A 83 -6.01 5.26 -1.43
N ASN A 84 -4.69 5.19 -1.59
CA ASN A 84 -3.76 5.06 -0.47
C ASN A 84 -3.18 6.44 -0.13
N ILE A 85 -3.43 6.92 1.09
CA ILE A 85 -2.95 8.21 1.59
C ILE A 85 -2.07 7.99 2.81
N MET A 86 -0.89 8.59 2.81
CA MET A 86 0.04 8.51 3.94
C MET A 86 -0.23 9.63 4.93
N MET A 87 -0.35 9.31 6.24
CA MET A 87 -0.48 10.32 7.30
C MET A 87 0.71 11.28 7.37
N ALA A 88 1.88 10.82 6.90
CA ALA A 88 3.13 11.58 6.92
C ALA A 88 3.20 12.71 5.89
N VAL A 89 2.35 12.74 4.85
CA VAL A 89 2.36 13.81 3.86
C VAL A 89 1.75 15.09 4.43
N SER A 90 2.25 16.24 3.99
CA SER A 90 1.80 17.54 4.51
C SER A 90 0.43 17.98 3.98
N ASP A 91 -0.02 17.37 2.89
CA ASP A 91 -1.31 17.59 2.22
C ASP A 91 -2.31 16.44 2.43
N PHE A 92 -2.18 15.72 3.56
CA PHE A 92 -3.04 14.58 3.88
C PHE A 92 -4.53 14.94 3.86
N ASP A 93 -4.91 16.03 4.52
CA ASP A 93 -6.29 16.45 4.64
C ASP A 93 -6.88 16.83 3.28
N GLU A 94 -6.13 17.58 2.48
CA GLU A 94 -6.52 18.01 1.14
C GLU A 94 -6.71 16.82 0.17
N LEU A 95 -5.81 15.83 0.24
CA LEU A 95 -5.91 14.61 -0.58
C LEU A 95 -7.11 13.75 -0.15
N LEU A 96 -7.35 13.64 1.16
CA LEU A 96 -8.51 12.92 1.67
C LEU A 96 -9.81 13.60 1.23
N GLU A 97 -9.89 14.93 1.31
CA GLU A 97 -11.04 15.69 0.84
C GLU A 97 -11.33 15.47 -0.64
N VAL A 98 -10.29 15.48 -1.49
CA VAL A 98 -10.42 15.16 -2.92
C VAL A 98 -10.97 13.75 -3.12
N ALA A 99 -10.43 12.76 -2.42
CA ALA A 99 -10.87 11.36 -2.54
C ALA A 99 -12.35 11.20 -2.15
N LEU A 100 -12.78 11.85 -1.07
CA LEU A 100 -14.18 11.82 -0.61
C LEU A 100 -15.13 12.53 -1.59
N ASN A 101 -14.76 13.70 -2.10
CA ASN A 101 -15.54 14.45 -3.07
C ASN A 101 -15.68 13.73 -4.43
N GLU A 102 -14.69 12.92 -4.80
CA GLU A 102 -14.76 12.06 -6.00
C GLU A 102 -15.38 10.68 -5.69
N HIS A 103 -16.04 10.52 -4.53
CA HIS A 103 -16.77 9.31 -4.12
C HIS A 103 -15.97 8.02 -4.24
N ILE A 104 -14.73 8.02 -3.74
CA ILE A 104 -13.89 6.83 -3.71
C ILE A 104 -14.51 5.75 -2.81
N ASP A 105 -14.38 4.46 -3.20
CA ASP A 105 -14.97 3.38 -2.42
C ASP A 105 -14.19 3.13 -1.12
N VAL A 106 -12.85 3.20 -1.18
CA VAL A 106 -11.97 2.84 -0.07
C VAL A 106 -10.82 3.83 0.08
N VAL A 107 -10.54 4.24 1.32
CA VAL A 107 -9.31 4.97 1.67
C VAL A 107 -8.45 4.09 2.58
N PHE A 108 -7.25 3.76 2.09
CA PHE A 108 -6.20 3.11 2.89
C PHE A 108 -5.33 4.19 3.54
N ILE A 109 -5.19 4.14 4.87
CA ILE A 109 -4.43 5.11 5.65
C ILE A 109 -3.21 4.43 6.25
N GLY A 110 -2.01 4.87 5.87
CA GLY A 110 -0.74 4.32 6.35
C GLY A 110 0.27 5.39 6.76
N ALA A 111 1.48 4.96 7.10
CA ALA A 111 2.58 5.85 7.52
C ALA A 111 2.18 6.80 8.65
N GLY A 112 1.58 6.26 9.70
CA GLY A 112 1.09 6.94 10.89
C GLY A 112 -0.19 6.32 11.41
N LEU A 113 -0.55 6.64 12.66
CA LEU A 113 -1.79 6.17 13.26
C LEU A 113 -2.86 7.28 13.15
N PRO A 114 -4.04 6.99 12.56
CA PRO A 114 -5.12 7.97 12.41
C PRO A 114 -5.85 8.20 13.74
N LEU A 115 -5.15 8.83 14.71
CA LEU A 115 -5.66 9.12 16.05
C LEU A 115 -6.22 10.55 16.18
N LYS A 116 -6.16 11.37 15.12
CA LYS A 116 -6.75 12.72 15.11
C LYS A 116 -7.74 12.83 13.95
N LYS A 117 -8.85 13.53 14.19
CA LYS A 117 -9.72 13.95 13.08
C LYS A 117 -8.95 14.85 12.13
N PRO A 118 -9.14 14.73 10.82
CA PRO A 118 -8.73 15.75 9.88
C PRO A 118 -9.35 17.08 10.28
N THR A 119 -8.55 18.13 10.36
CA THR A 119 -9.01 19.46 10.88
C THR A 119 -9.65 20.32 9.81
N SER A 120 -9.29 20.09 8.56
CA SER A 120 -9.74 20.88 7.40
C SER A 120 -10.92 20.27 6.64
N ILE A 121 -11.30 19.01 6.94
CA ILE A 121 -12.38 18.34 6.23
C ILE A 121 -13.72 18.66 6.88
N ASN A 122 -14.70 18.97 6.05
CA ASN A 122 -16.08 19.16 6.49
C ASN A 122 -16.57 17.90 7.24
N ARG A 123 -17.06 18.10 8.48
CA ARG A 123 -17.56 17.03 9.34
C ARG A 123 -18.66 16.22 8.66
N THR A 124 -19.58 16.90 7.96
CA THR A 124 -20.67 16.29 7.22
C THR A 124 -20.16 15.34 6.13
N LEU A 125 -19.08 15.69 5.43
CA LEU A 125 -18.48 14.85 4.40
C LEU A 125 -17.94 13.53 4.98
N LEU A 126 -17.33 13.57 6.17
CA LEU A 126 -16.84 12.37 6.85
C LEU A 126 -17.96 11.50 7.42
N GLU A 127 -19.05 12.10 7.89
CA GLU A 127 -20.16 11.40 8.55
C GLU A 127 -21.14 10.80 7.53
N CYS A 128 -21.31 11.44 6.36
CA CYS A 128 -22.27 11.02 5.33
C CYS A 128 -21.65 10.22 4.18
N THR A 129 -20.34 9.96 4.19
CA THR A 129 -19.68 9.22 3.11
C THR A 129 -19.94 7.72 3.17
N ASN A 130 -20.10 7.10 2.01
CA ASN A 130 -20.10 5.64 1.85
C ASN A 130 -18.69 5.06 1.78
N THR A 131 -17.65 5.89 1.73
CA THR A 131 -16.26 5.49 1.65
C THR A 131 -15.84 4.68 2.87
N LYS A 132 -15.15 3.55 2.65
CA LYS A 132 -14.60 2.70 3.69
C LYS A 132 -13.21 3.17 4.11
N PHE A 133 -12.96 3.25 5.41
CA PHE A 133 -11.69 3.68 5.97
C PHE A 133 -10.93 2.50 6.55
N ILE A 134 -9.76 2.21 5.99
CA ILE A 134 -8.95 1.04 6.32
C ILE A 134 -7.55 1.48 6.75
N PRO A 135 -7.26 1.54 8.05
CA PRO A 135 -5.91 1.79 8.54
C PRO A 135 -4.98 0.62 8.26
N LYS A 136 -3.69 0.93 8.01
CA LYS A 136 -2.60 -0.02 7.86
C LYS A 136 -1.68 0.06 9.08
N VAL A 137 -1.44 -1.07 9.72
CA VAL A 137 -0.58 -1.20 10.92
C VAL A 137 0.35 -2.39 10.83
N SER A 138 1.41 -2.41 11.66
CA SER A 138 2.41 -3.46 11.70
C SER A 138 2.43 -4.22 13.04
N SER A 139 1.42 -4.04 13.89
CA SER A 139 1.33 -4.75 15.18
C SER A 139 -0.10 -4.81 15.73
N ALA A 140 -0.39 -5.84 16.52
CA ALA A 140 -1.63 -5.97 17.27
C ALA A 140 -1.87 -4.82 18.26
N ARG A 141 -0.80 -4.29 18.86
CA ARG A 141 -0.86 -3.11 19.74
C ARG A 141 -1.36 -1.87 19.00
N ALA A 142 -0.84 -1.61 17.80
CA ALA A 142 -1.28 -0.49 16.98
C ALA A 142 -2.74 -0.65 16.53
N ALA A 143 -3.15 -1.87 16.15
CA ALA A 143 -4.54 -2.19 15.85
C ALA A 143 -5.45 -1.85 17.03
N LYS A 144 -5.15 -2.38 18.22
CA LYS A 144 -5.92 -2.12 19.45
C LYS A 144 -6.05 -0.62 19.72
N LEU A 145 -4.96 0.12 19.61
CA LEU A 145 -4.93 1.56 19.88
C LEU A 145 -5.86 2.34 18.93
N ILE A 146 -5.83 2.06 17.62
CA ILE A 146 -6.70 2.74 16.64
C ILE A 146 -8.17 2.41 16.92
N PHE A 147 -8.50 1.13 17.12
CA PHE A 147 -9.87 0.69 17.35
C PHE A 147 -10.45 1.26 18.66
N GLN A 148 -9.68 1.26 19.74
CA GLN A 148 -10.08 1.89 21.00
C GLN A 148 -10.32 3.39 20.82
N TYR A 149 -9.35 4.10 20.21
CA TYR A 149 -9.46 5.54 20.00
C TYR A 149 -10.68 5.92 19.16
N TRP A 150 -10.93 5.20 18.05
CA TRP A 150 -12.08 5.47 17.19
C TRP A 150 -13.40 5.13 17.91
N SER A 151 -13.44 4.02 18.66
CA SER A 151 -14.58 3.62 19.47
C SER A 151 -14.94 4.70 20.50
N GLU A 152 -13.96 5.24 21.21
CA GLU A 152 -14.16 6.24 22.26
C GLU A 152 -14.45 7.64 21.75
N LYS A 153 -13.77 8.06 20.68
CA LYS A 153 -13.84 9.44 20.17
C LYS A 153 -14.89 9.66 19.09
N TYR A 154 -15.22 8.64 18.32
CA TYR A 154 -16.10 8.76 17.16
C TYR A 154 -17.33 7.84 17.23
N ASN A 155 -17.45 7.05 18.27
CA ASN A 155 -18.50 6.01 18.42
C ASN A 155 -18.60 5.11 17.16
N ARG A 156 -17.49 4.84 16.51
CA ARG A 156 -17.34 3.93 15.37
C ARG A 156 -15.96 3.27 15.39
N VAL A 157 -15.80 2.25 14.59
CA VAL A 157 -14.51 1.60 14.36
C VAL A 157 -14.14 1.63 12.87
N PRO A 158 -12.88 1.39 12.50
CA PRO A 158 -12.49 1.22 11.09
C PRO A 158 -13.30 0.12 10.41
N ASP A 159 -13.59 0.29 9.11
CA ASP A 159 -14.40 -0.66 8.33
C ASP A 159 -13.66 -1.99 8.07
N ALA A 160 -12.34 -1.98 8.09
CA ALA A 160 -11.43 -3.12 8.00
C ALA A 160 -10.06 -2.70 8.53
N ILE A 161 -9.10 -3.63 8.57
CA ILE A 161 -7.71 -3.34 8.92
C ILE A 161 -6.74 -4.08 8.00
N VAL A 162 -5.65 -3.41 7.60
CA VAL A 162 -4.52 -4.05 6.93
C VAL A 162 -3.37 -4.24 7.93
N LEU A 163 -2.94 -5.48 8.08
CA LEU A 163 -1.71 -5.84 8.81
C LEU A 163 -0.57 -5.96 7.80
N GLU A 164 0.49 -5.20 8.00
CA GLU A 164 1.66 -5.24 7.12
C GLU A 164 2.85 -5.89 7.85
N GLY A 165 3.31 -7.02 7.33
CA GLY A 165 4.44 -7.76 7.87
C GLY A 165 5.80 -7.19 7.47
N PRO A 166 6.89 -7.66 8.11
CA PRO A 166 8.25 -7.15 7.93
C PRO A 166 8.85 -7.46 6.54
N LEU A 167 8.24 -8.36 5.77
CA LEU A 167 8.70 -8.73 4.43
C LEU A 167 8.15 -7.81 3.32
N ALA A 168 7.43 -6.74 3.71
CA ALA A 168 6.91 -5.75 2.78
C ALA A 168 8.02 -4.97 2.06
N GLY A 169 7.70 -4.46 0.88
CA GLY A 169 8.49 -3.48 0.16
C GLY A 169 8.20 -2.05 0.62
N GLY A 170 9.10 -1.14 0.32
CA GLY A 170 8.98 0.25 0.74
C GLY A 170 9.30 0.46 2.20
N HIS A 171 8.71 1.49 2.80
CA HIS A 171 8.92 1.81 4.21
C HIS A 171 8.30 0.74 5.10
N ILE A 172 9.11 0.18 6.00
CA ILE A 172 8.76 -0.93 6.88
C ILE A 172 8.46 -0.39 8.27
N GLY A 173 7.30 -0.77 8.83
CA GLY A 173 6.85 -0.30 10.16
C GLY A 173 7.50 -1.03 11.34
N PHE A 174 8.75 -1.51 11.18
CA PHE A 174 9.55 -2.22 12.17
C PHE A 174 10.94 -1.58 12.27
N LYS A 175 11.61 -1.73 13.39
CA LYS A 175 13.03 -1.41 13.49
C LYS A 175 13.86 -2.42 12.71
N LYS A 176 15.05 -2.04 12.24
CA LYS A 176 15.92 -2.93 11.45
C LYS A 176 16.20 -4.27 12.14
N ASN A 177 16.47 -4.25 13.44
CA ASN A 177 16.73 -5.43 14.25
C ASN A 177 15.48 -6.31 14.48
N GLU A 178 14.27 -5.76 14.33
CA GLU A 178 13.01 -6.49 14.51
C GLU A 178 12.55 -7.24 13.26
N ILE A 179 13.09 -6.89 12.08
CA ILE A 179 12.62 -7.39 10.77
C ILE A 179 12.71 -8.92 10.66
N SER A 180 13.72 -9.52 11.31
CA SER A 180 13.96 -10.97 11.27
C SER A 180 13.46 -11.71 12.51
N GLU A 181 12.80 -11.02 13.45
CA GLU A 181 12.28 -11.65 14.66
C GLU A 181 11.03 -12.50 14.35
N PRO A 182 10.98 -13.78 14.76
CA PRO A 182 9.86 -14.67 14.45
C PRO A 182 8.51 -14.22 14.96
N ASP A 183 8.47 -13.55 16.11
CA ASP A 183 7.24 -12.99 16.71
C ASP A 183 6.71 -11.76 15.94
N LYS A 184 7.53 -11.15 15.10
CA LYS A 184 7.14 -10.08 14.17
C LYS A 184 6.67 -10.60 12.80
N SER A 185 6.67 -11.91 12.59
CA SER A 185 6.15 -12.48 11.35
C SER A 185 4.68 -12.11 11.14
N ILE A 186 4.25 -11.97 9.89
CA ILE A 186 2.85 -11.62 9.57
C ILE A 186 1.87 -12.65 10.14
N LYS A 187 2.26 -13.95 10.22
CA LYS A 187 1.47 -15.00 10.83
C LYS A 187 1.27 -14.76 12.34
N SER A 188 2.32 -14.36 13.05
CA SER A 188 2.25 -14.03 14.48
C SER A 188 1.41 -12.78 14.75
N ILE A 189 1.60 -11.73 13.94
CA ILE A 189 0.82 -10.49 14.04
C ILE A 189 -0.67 -10.76 13.77
N LEU A 190 -0.99 -11.57 12.77
CA LEU A 190 -2.37 -11.95 12.45
C LEU A 190 -3.02 -12.67 13.64
N ARG A 191 -2.37 -13.72 14.15
CA ARG A 191 -2.89 -14.50 15.30
C ARG A 191 -3.15 -13.63 16.53
N SER A 192 -2.24 -12.70 16.84
CA SER A 192 -2.40 -11.79 17.98
C SER A 192 -3.42 -10.68 17.75
N THR A 193 -3.74 -10.33 16.49
CA THR A 193 -4.70 -9.28 16.16
C THR A 193 -6.14 -9.80 16.10
N LEU A 194 -6.38 -11.00 15.62
CA LEU A 194 -7.72 -11.56 15.43
C LEU A 194 -8.59 -11.51 16.70
N PRO A 195 -8.11 -11.90 17.91
CA PRO A 195 -8.91 -11.79 19.14
C PRO A 195 -9.29 -10.35 19.47
N ILE A 196 -8.41 -9.38 19.19
CA ILE A 196 -8.67 -7.95 19.42
C ILE A 196 -9.81 -7.49 18.52
N ILE A 197 -9.73 -7.78 17.22
CA ILE A 197 -10.77 -7.40 16.26
C ILE A 197 -12.10 -8.07 16.63
N LYS A 198 -12.09 -9.35 17.02
CA LYS A 198 -13.28 -10.09 17.45
C LYS A 198 -14.01 -9.40 18.60
N SER A 199 -13.29 -8.80 19.55
CA SER A 199 -13.92 -8.07 20.67
C SER A 199 -14.66 -6.81 20.19
N PHE A 200 -14.16 -6.14 19.17
CA PHE A 200 -14.85 -4.98 18.56
C PHE A 200 -16.02 -5.40 17.66
N GLU A 201 -15.89 -6.51 16.92
CA GLU A 201 -17.01 -7.10 16.18
C GLU A 201 -18.19 -7.39 17.07
N GLN A 202 -17.94 -8.04 18.23
CA GLN A 202 -18.95 -8.33 19.22
C GLN A 202 -19.57 -7.06 19.82
N LYS A 203 -18.73 -6.05 20.15
CA LYS A 203 -19.20 -4.79 20.72
C LYS A 203 -20.11 -3.99 19.77
N TYR A 204 -19.80 -4.01 18.46
CA TYR A 204 -20.51 -3.20 17.46
C TYR A 204 -21.53 -4.01 16.63
N GLY A 205 -21.59 -5.33 16.76
CA GLY A 205 -22.48 -6.20 15.99
C GLY A 205 -22.18 -6.21 14.49
N ILE A 206 -20.91 -6.04 14.08
CA ILE A 206 -20.47 -5.94 12.67
C ILE A 206 -19.28 -6.89 12.41
N GLU A 207 -19.11 -7.31 11.16
CA GLU A 207 -17.87 -7.94 10.71
C GLU A 207 -16.81 -6.88 10.40
N ILE A 208 -15.57 -7.14 10.81
CA ILE A 208 -14.40 -6.27 10.56
C ILE A 208 -13.31 -7.13 9.92
N PRO A 209 -13.19 -7.17 8.59
CA PRO A 209 -12.23 -8.04 7.95
C PRO A 209 -10.78 -7.61 8.22
N VAL A 210 -9.95 -8.60 8.54
CA VAL A 210 -8.50 -8.45 8.66
C VAL A 210 -7.86 -8.83 7.34
N ILE A 211 -7.15 -7.89 6.74
CA ILE A 211 -6.42 -8.02 5.47
C ILE A 211 -4.93 -8.07 5.82
N VAL A 212 -4.16 -8.91 5.14
CA VAL A 212 -2.72 -9.05 5.40
C VAL A 212 -1.88 -8.71 4.17
N GLY A 213 -0.70 -8.15 4.39
CA GLY A 213 0.26 -7.82 3.34
C GLY A 213 1.70 -7.92 3.83
N GLY A 214 2.65 -7.89 2.89
CA GLY A 214 4.08 -8.03 3.18
C GLY A 214 4.56 -9.47 3.18
N GLY A 215 5.25 -9.85 2.09
CA GLY A 215 5.74 -11.20 1.86
C GLY A 215 4.70 -12.15 1.27
N ILE A 216 3.66 -11.64 0.62
CA ILE A 216 2.66 -12.42 -0.10
C ILE A 216 2.90 -12.22 -1.59
N TYR A 217 3.13 -13.32 -2.33
CA TYR A 217 3.47 -13.28 -3.74
C TYR A 217 2.73 -14.32 -4.57
N SER A 218 2.45 -15.50 -4.01
CA SER A 218 1.83 -16.65 -4.65
C SER A 218 0.41 -16.92 -4.14
N GLY A 219 -0.34 -17.76 -4.85
CA GLY A 219 -1.63 -18.28 -4.38
C GLY A 219 -1.51 -19.15 -3.13
N LYS A 220 -0.36 -19.84 -2.97
CA LYS A 220 -0.03 -20.55 -1.73
C LYS A 220 0.06 -19.61 -0.54
N ASP A 221 0.76 -18.47 -0.68
CA ASP A 221 0.85 -17.49 0.39
C ASP A 221 -0.54 -16.95 0.76
N ILE A 222 -1.41 -16.75 -0.24
CA ILE A 222 -2.80 -16.33 0.00
C ILE A 222 -3.56 -17.40 0.79
N TRP A 223 -3.45 -18.68 0.39
CA TRP A 223 -4.08 -19.79 1.10
C TRP A 223 -3.62 -19.85 2.55
N ASP A 224 -2.31 -19.80 2.80
CA ASP A 224 -1.72 -19.82 4.12
C ASP A 224 -2.29 -18.72 5.04
N MET A 225 -2.44 -17.50 4.52
CA MET A 225 -2.99 -16.39 5.32
C MET A 225 -4.49 -16.52 5.55
N MET A 226 -5.24 -16.91 4.54
CA MET A 226 -6.70 -17.05 4.66
C MET A 226 -7.08 -18.22 5.57
N SER A 227 -6.31 -19.32 5.55
CA SER A 227 -6.48 -20.45 6.48
C SER A 227 -6.22 -20.07 7.93
N LEU A 228 -5.40 -19.05 8.20
CA LEU A 228 -5.17 -18.50 9.53
C LEU A 228 -6.22 -17.46 9.97
N GLY A 229 -7.21 -17.14 9.11
CA GLY A 229 -8.32 -16.25 9.44
C GLY A 229 -8.27 -14.86 8.77
N ALA A 230 -7.29 -14.56 7.94
CA ALA A 230 -7.35 -13.36 7.10
C ALA A 230 -8.53 -13.44 6.12
N LYS A 231 -9.16 -12.30 5.83
CA LYS A 231 -10.30 -12.22 4.90
C LYS A 231 -9.89 -11.73 3.50
N GLY A 232 -8.67 -11.26 3.35
CA GLY A 232 -8.11 -10.83 2.09
C GLY A 232 -6.61 -10.55 2.22
N VAL A 233 -5.96 -10.32 1.09
CA VAL A 233 -4.53 -10.03 1.00
C VAL A 233 -4.27 -8.72 0.27
N LYS A 234 -3.18 -8.02 0.65
CA LYS A 234 -2.70 -6.82 -0.01
C LYS A 234 -1.31 -7.05 -0.58
N MET A 235 -1.16 -6.96 -1.91
CA MET A 235 0.05 -7.30 -2.65
C MET A 235 0.50 -6.10 -3.48
N GLY A 236 1.76 -5.69 -3.34
CA GLY A 236 2.35 -4.62 -4.17
C GLY A 236 3.25 -5.20 -5.25
N THR A 237 4.35 -5.81 -4.83
CA THR A 237 5.45 -6.34 -5.66
C THR A 237 4.96 -7.19 -6.83
N ARG A 238 3.97 -8.07 -6.62
CA ARG A 238 3.42 -8.95 -7.65
C ARG A 238 2.77 -8.20 -8.82
N PHE A 239 2.24 -6.99 -8.57
CA PHE A 239 1.57 -6.17 -9.57
C PHE A 239 2.50 -5.18 -10.28
N VAL A 240 3.77 -5.06 -9.89
CA VAL A 240 4.73 -4.16 -10.55
C VAL A 240 5.06 -4.64 -11.96
N THR A 241 5.21 -5.95 -12.14
CA THR A 241 5.53 -6.56 -13.44
C THR A 241 4.26 -6.92 -14.22
N THR A 242 3.29 -5.99 -14.24
CA THR A 242 2.10 -6.11 -15.08
C THR A 242 2.11 -5.06 -16.19
N ASP A 243 1.44 -5.36 -17.32
CA ASP A 243 1.34 -4.43 -18.44
C ASP A 243 0.69 -3.12 -18.02
N GLU A 244 -0.29 -3.19 -17.13
CA GLU A 244 -1.09 -2.05 -16.68
C GLU A 244 -0.46 -1.24 -15.54
N CYS A 245 0.66 -1.70 -14.95
CA CYS A 245 1.41 -0.90 -14.00
C CYS A 245 1.87 0.40 -14.66
N ASP A 246 1.57 1.54 -14.00
CA ASP A 246 1.74 2.89 -14.57
C ASP A 246 3.19 3.39 -14.58
N ALA A 247 4.14 2.63 -13.99
CA ALA A 247 5.55 2.93 -14.06
C ALA A 247 6.15 2.57 -15.44
N SER A 248 7.27 3.17 -15.76
CA SER A 248 7.96 2.93 -17.03
C SER A 248 8.37 1.46 -17.21
N ILE A 249 8.56 1.05 -18.47
CA ILE A 249 9.05 -0.30 -18.77
C ILE A 249 10.40 -0.60 -18.09
N LYS A 250 11.30 0.39 -17.97
CA LYS A 250 12.57 0.22 -17.26
C LYS A 250 12.38 -0.05 -15.76
N PHE A 251 11.34 0.50 -15.15
CA PHE A 251 11.01 0.20 -13.76
C PHE A 251 10.61 -1.27 -13.59
N LYS A 252 9.77 -1.80 -14.47
CA LYS A 252 9.36 -3.20 -14.49
C LYS A 252 10.55 -4.13 -14.77
N GLN A 253 11.40 -3.77 -15.72
CA GLN A 253 12.63 -4.51 -16.05
C GLN A 253 13.60 -4.61 -14.87
N ASN A 254 13.67 -3.57 -14.02
CA ASN A 254 14.50 -3.61 -12.80
C ASN A 254 14.06 -4.72 -11.82
N TYR A 255 12.78 -5.08 -11.80
CA TYR A 255 12.29 -6.23 -11.04
C TYR A 255 12.65 -7.56 -11.70
N LEU A 256 12.56 -7.64 -13.03
CA LEU A 256 12.89 -8.87 -13.78
C LEU A 256 14.38 -9.21 -13.72
N SER A 257 15.23 -8.19 -13.57
CA SER A 257 16.69 -8.37 -13.53
C SER A 257 17.25 -8.56 -12.13
N CYS A 258 16.45 -8.37 -11.07
CA CYS A 258 16.97 -8.48 -9.71
C CYS A 258 17.03 -9.94 -9.24
N SER A 259 18.05 -10.24 -8.47
CA SER A 259 18.20 -11.47 -7.70
C SER A 259 17.80 -11.27 -6.23
N SER A 260 17.72 -12.34 -5.46
CA SER A 260 17.47 -12.27 -4.01
C SER A 260 18.55 -11.45 -3.28
N ASN A 261 19.79 -11.47 -3.77
CA ASN A 261 20.92 -10.74 -3.18
C ASN A 261 20.86 -9.24 -3.45
N ASP A 262 20.07 -8.80 -4.43
CA ASP A 262 19.91 -7.38 -4.75
C ASP A 262 18.88 -6.68 -3.85
N ILE A 263 18.13 -7.44 -3.03
CA ILE A 263 17.11 -6.87 -2.15
C ILE A 263 17.71 -6.52 -0.80
N THR A 264 17.79 -5.23 -0.50
CA THR A 264 18.43 -4.70 0.71
C THR A 264 17.54 -3.73 1.48
N ILE A 265 17.99 -3.36 2.67
CA ILE A 265 17.34 -2.36 3.53
C ILE A 265 18.22 -1.12 3.62
N ILE A 266 17.63 0.03 3.34
CA ILE A 266 18.26 1.35 3.51
C ILE A 266 17.63 2.11 4.67
N ASP A 267 18.36 3.09 5.19
CA ASP A 267 17.79 4.14 6.06
C ASP A 267 17.14 5.20 5.19
N SER A 268 15.83 5.33 5.32
CA SER A 268 15.09 6.32 4.56
C SER A 268 15.09 7.68 5.27
N PRO A 269 15.11 8.80 4.53
CA PRO A 269 14.97 10.15 5.08
C PRO A 269 13.72 10.39 5.92
N VAL A 270 12.75 9.50 5.88
CA VAL A 270 11.52 9.57 6.71
C VAL A 270 11.69 8.91 8.08
N GLY A 271 12.88 8.40 8.41
CA GLY A 271 13.17 7.78 9.71
C GLY A 271 12.68 6.34 9.87
N LEU A 272 12.32 5.67 8.77
CA LEU A 272 11.93 4.26 8.74
C LEU A 272 12.89 3.47 7.83
N PRO A 273 13.14 2.17 8.12
CA PRO A 273 13.82 1.31 7.15
C PRO A 273 13.02 1.20 5.86
N GLY A 274 13.70 1.15 4.72
CA GLY A 274 13.08 0.97 3.41
C GLY A 274 13.68 -0.24 2.69
N ARG A 275 12.84 -1.17 2.18
CA ARG A 275 13.34 -2.28 1.37
C ARG A 275 13.31 -1.91 -0.10
N VAL A 276 14.46 -2.09 -0.74
CA VAL A 276 14.75 -1.61 -2.10
C VAL A 276 15.45 -2.70 -2.92
N ILE A 277 15.44 -2.54 -4.24
CA ILE A 277 16.38 -3.24 -5.13
C ILE A 277 17.65 -2.41 -5.19
N THR A 278 18.79 -3.03 -4.94
CA THR A 278 20.12 -2.42 -4.96
C THR A 278 20.49 -1.99 -6.39
N ASN A 279 21.03 -0.79 -6.50
CA ASN A 279 21.64 -0.26 -7.73
C ASN A 279 22.77 0.71 -7.32
N ASN A 280 23.45 1.32 -8.29
CA ASN A 280 24.54 2.27 -8.00
C ASN A 280 24.11 3.43 -7.10
N TYR A 281 22.88 3.94 -7.26
CA TYR A 281 22.36 4.99 -6.39
C TYR A 281 22.22 4.52 -4.93
N VAL A 282 21.71 3.32 -4.73
CA VAL A 282 21.58 2.70 -3.40
C VAL A 282 22.96 2.47 -2.77
N GLN A 283 23.93 1.94 -3.53
CA GLN A 283 25.29 1.73 -3.04
C GLN A 283 25.95 3.06 -2.62
N GLU A 284 25.78 4.13 -3.42
CA GLU A 284 26.30 5.46 -3.09
C GLU A 284 25.70 6.02 -1.79
N ILE A 285 24.38 5.92 -1.59
CA ILE A 285 23.77 6.39 -0.34
C ILE A 285 24.16 5.54 0.87
N GLN A 286 24.32 4.23 0.71
CA GLN A 286 24.81 3.34 1.77
C GLN A 286 26.27 3.64 2.14
N ALA A 287 27.08 4.06 1.17
CA ALA A 287 28.45 4.55 1.38
C ALA A 287 28.50 5.98 1.98
N GLY A 288 27.37 6.59 2.31
CA GLY A 288 27.32 7.92 2.92
C GLY A 288 27.36 9.09 1.94
N LYS A 289 27.34 8.86 0.61
CA LYS A 289 27.39 9.94 -0.39
C LYS A 289 26.13 10.81 -0.30
N GLN A 290 26.33 12.10 -0.16
CA GLN A 290 25.27 13.08 -0.15
C GLN A 290 24.74 13.35 -1.56
N LYS A 291 23.41 13.42 -1.69
CA LYS A 291 22.73 13.82 -2.92
C LYS A 291 22.07 15.19 -2.67
N PRO A 292 22.47 16.25 -3.36
CA PRO A 292 21.94 17.58 -3.09
C PRO A 292 20.41 17.63 -3.18
N VAL A 293 19.77 18.18 -2.11
CA VAL A 293 18.32 18.32 -2.05
C VAL A 293 17.93 19.79 -2.16
N LYS A 294 17.21 20.13 -3.24
CA LYS A 294 16.57 21.45 -3.41
C LYS A 294 15.05 21.26 -3.27
N CYS A 295 14.56 21.36 -2.03
CA CYS A 295 13.15 21.18 -1.75
C CYS A 295 12.44 22.52 -1.54
N SER A 296 11.45 22.80 -2.38
CA SER A 296 10.57 23.97 -2.27
C SER A 296 9.19 23.64 -1.68
N TRP A 297 8.81 22.38 -1.62
CA TRP A 297 7.42 21.97 -1.33
C TRP A 297 7.17 21.31 0.02
N ARG A 298 8.17 20.81 0.73
CA ARG A 298 8.01 20.16 2.05
C ARG A 298 6.89 19.11 2.07
N CYS A 299 6.95 18.14 1.15
CA CYS A 299 5.90 17.13 0.94
C CYS A 299 5.65 16.21 2.15
N LEU A 300 6.60 16.09 3.08
CA LEU A 300 6.49 15.28 4.29
C LEU A 300 6.60 16.17 5.55
N LYS A 301 5.72 15.90 6.54
CA LYS A 301 5.62 16.67 7.78
C LYS A 301 6.91 16.69 8.61
N THR A 302 7.64 15.56 8.60
CA THR A 302 8.85 15.36 9.44
C THR A 302 10.17 15.49 8.69
N CYS A 303 10.14 15.75 7.39
CA CYS A 303 11.35 15.86 6.57
C CYS A 303 12.07 17.20 6.80
N ASP A 304 13.27 17.14 7.35
CA ASP A 304 14.21 18.27 7.36
C ASP A 304 15.12 18.15 6.13
N PHE A 305 14.69 18.74 5.00
CA PHE A 305 15.40 18.63 3.72
C PHE A 305 16.82 19.19 3.73
N LYS A 306 17.21 19.98 4.75
CA LYS A 306 18.57 20.48 4.93
C LYS A 306 19.52 19.44 5.52
N LYS A 307 18.99 18.42 6.19
CA LYS A 307 19.74 17.38 6.88
C LYS A 307 19.67 16.01 6.22
N VAL A 308 18.67 15.80 5.35
CA VAL A 308 18.51 14.49 4.71
C VAL A 308 19.59 14.26 3.66
N GLN A 309 20.00 13.01 3.52
CA GLN A 309 21.02 12.59 2.59
C GLN A 309 20.55 12.69 1.13
N PHE A 310 19.26 12.46 0.87
CA PHE A 310 18.62 12.50 -0.46
C PHE A 310 17.13 12.79 -0.35
N CYS A 311 16.53 13.25 -1.45
CA CYS A 311 15.07 13.42 -1.53
C CYS A 311 14.41 12.10 -1.91
N ILE A 312 13.65 11.49 -0.97
CA ILE A 312 12.98 10.22 -1.22
C ILE A 312 11.91 10.30 -2.33
N ALA A 313 11.14 11.39 -2.35
CA ALA A 313 10.10 11.57 -3.36
C ALA A 313 10.69 11.69 -4.77
N GLU A 314 11.78 12.45 -4.91
CA GLU A 314 12.45 12.63 -6.19
C GLU A 314 13.16 11.34 -6.65
N ALA A 315 13.80 10.61 -5.75
CA ALA A 315 14.43 9.33 -6.07
C ALA A 315 13.40 8.29 -6.56
N LEU A 316 12.26 8.18 -5.91
CA LEU A 316 11.18 7.27 -6.32
C LEU A 316 10.52 7.71 -7.64
N PHE A 317 10.30 9.01 -7.82
CA PHE A 317 9.76 9.55 -9.06
C PHE A 317 10.70 9.33 -10.26
N ASN A 318 12.00 9.55 -10.07
CA ASN A 318 13.00 9.26 -11.09
C ASN A 318 12.98 7.79 -11.50
N ALA A 319 12.98 6.88 -10.54
CA ALA A 319 12.93 5.45 -10.82
C ALA A 319 11.64 5.05 -11.55
N ALA A 320 10.48 5.55 -11.13
CA ALA A 320 9.20 5.28 -11.80
C ALA A 320 9.22 5.70 -13.29
N ASN A 321 9.95 6.76 -13.62
CA ASN A 321 10.18 7.20 -14.99
C ASN A 321 11.37 6.52 -15.69
N GLY A 322 12.01 5.52 -15.05
CA GLY A 322 13.11 4.74 -15.63
C GLY A 322 14.50 5.36 -15.48
N ASN A 323 14.64 6.41 -14.67
CA ASN A 323 15.91 7.04 -14.36
C ASN A 323 16.50 6.47 -13.07
N PHE A 324 17.25 5.38 -13.18
CA PHE A 324 17.94 4.71 -12.09
C PHE A 324 19.29 5.30 -11.70
N ILE A 325 19.80 6.25 -12.48
CA ILE A 325 20.99 7.03 -12.12
C ILE A 325 20.67 7.93 -10.90
N ASN A 326 19.45 8.47 -10.86
CA ASN A 326 19.01 9.41 -9.82
C ASN A 326 17.87 8.86 -8.95
N GLY A 327 17.72 7.52 -8.88
CA GLY A 327 16.65 6.91 -8.11
C GLY A 327 16.81 5.41 -7.95
N PHE A 328 15.88 4.83 -7.18
CA PHE A 328 15.78 3.41 -6.90
C PHE A 328 14.33 2.98 -6.73
N SER A 329 14.05 1.68 -6.92
CA SER A 329 12.72 1.11 -6.67
C SER A 329 12.62 0.49 -5.28
N PHE A 330 11.51 0.74 -4.61
CA PHE A 330 11.07 -0.09 -3.48
C PHE A 330 10.63 -1.47 -3.97
N ALA A 331 10.92 -2.52 -3.19
CA ALA A 331 10.52 -3.88 -3.52
C ALA A 331 10.30 -4.72 -2.27
N GLY A 332 9.36 -5.65 -2.30
CA GLY A 332 9.22 -6.70 -1.28
C GLY A 332 10.31 -7.75 -1.40
N THR A 333 10.44 -8.60 -0.37
CA THR A 333 11.47 -9.67 -0.34
C THR A 333 11.43 -10.63 -1.52
N GLN A 334 10.27 -10.78 -2.16
CA GLN A 334 10.03 -11.75 -3.24
C GLN A 334 10.03 -11.11 -4.63
N ALA A 335 10.57 -9.89 -4.79
CA ALA A 335 10.60 -9.21 -6.09
C ALA A 335 11.37 -10.01 -7.16
N PHE A 336 12.40 -10.73 -6.75
CA PHE A 336 13.24 -11.57 -7.63
C PHE A 336 12.50 -12.77 -8.25
N LEU A 337 11.28 -13.07 -7.79
CA LEU A 337 10.44 -14.13 -8.38
C LEU A 337 9.71 -13.67 -9.64
N ALA A 338 9.85 -12.41 -10.04
CA ALA A 338 9.26 -11.91 -11.27
C ALA A 338 10.07 -12.39 -12.47
N GLU A 339 9.45 -13.15 -13.37
CA GLU A 339 10.12 -13.74 -14.55
C GLU A 339 9.79 -12.98 -15.85
N LYS A 340 8.59 -12.42 -15.93
CA LYS A 340 8.10 -11.73 -17.13
C LYS A 340 7.04 -10.66 -16.77
N ILE A 341 6.80 -9.76 -17.69
CA ILE A 341 5.67 -8.83 -17.63
C ILE A 341 4.47 -9.57 -18.22
N ILE A 342 3.36 -9.57 -17.50
CA ILE A 342 2.09 -10.19 -17.89
C ILE A 342 0.95 -9.24 -17.55
N THR A 343 -0.25 -9.51 -18.02
CA THR A 343 -1.41 -8.70 -17.68
C THR A 343 -1.84 -8.89 -16.22
N VAL A 344 -2.57 -7.91 -15.67
CA VAL A 344 -3.23 -8.04 -14.35
C VAL A 344 -4.17 -9.24 -14.34
N LYS A 345 -4.89 -9.47 -15.44
CA LYS A 345 -5.78 -10.62 -15.58
C LYS A 345 -5.02 -11.94 -15.42
N GLU A 346 -3.95 -12.14 -16.18
CA GLU A 346 -3.11 -13.34 -16.07
C GLU A 346 -2.54 -13.50 -14.66
N THR A 347 -2.10 -12.40 -14.03
CA THR A 347 -1.59 -12.40 -12.66
C THR A 347 -2.65 -12.91 -11.67
N ILE A 348 -3.88 -12.39 -11.74
CA ILE A 348 -4.97 -12.79 -10.84
C ILE A 348 -5.43 -14.22 -11.13
N ASP A 349 -5.49 -14.63 -12.39
CA ASP A 349 -5.85 -16.01 -12.77
C ASP A 349 -4.80 -17.01 -12.23
N GLN A 350 -3.50 -16.71 -12.35
CA GLN A 350 -2.43 -17.52 -11.76
C GLN A 350 -2.59 -17.65 -10.24
N LEU A 351 -2.77 -16.53 -9.54
CA LEU A 351 -2.96 -16.52 -8.08
C LEU A 351 -4.18 -17.33 -7.63
N LYS A 352 -5.28 -17.26 -8.39
CA LYS A 352 -6.49 -18.06 -8.11
C LYS A 352 -6.21 -19.56 -8.32
N ASN A 353 -5.57 -19.94 -9.42
CA ASN A 353 -5.25 -21.34 -9.72
C ASN A 353 -4.32 -21.93 -8.64
N GLU A 354 -3.26 -21.26 -8.29
CA GLU A 354 -2.34 -21.66 -7.22
C GLU A 354 -3.07 -21.80 -5.87
N TYR A 355 -3.92 -20.84 -5.52
CA TYR A 355 -4.72 -20.89 -4.30
C TYR A 355 -5.64 -22.12 -4.25
N PHE A 356 -6.36 -22.41 -5.34
CA PHE A 356 -7.27 -23.56 -5.38
C PHE A 356 -6.52 -24.88 -5.37
N HIS A 357 -5.35 -24.96 -5.99
CA HIS A 357 -4.47 -26.13 -5.91
C HIS A 357 -4.07 -26.43 -4.47
N GLU A 358 -3.58 -25.41 -3.73
CA GLU A 358 -3.19 -25.58 -2.33
C GLU A 358 -4.38 -25.94 -1.42
N LYS A 359 -5.55 -25.35 -1.67
CA LYS A 359 -6.78 -25.69 -0.95
C LYS A 359 -7.13 -27.17 -1.11
N LEU A 360 -7.17 -27.67 -2.34
CA LEU A 360 -7.48 -29.06 -2.63
C LEU A 360 -6.46 -30.02 -2.00
N HIS A 361 -5.18 -29.70 -2.12
CA HIS A 361 -4.11 -30.50 -1.50
C HIS A 361 -4.26 -30.58 0.03
N SER A 362 -4.60 -29.47 0.67
CA SER A 362 -4.84 -29.41 2.12
C SER A 362 -6.05 -30.24 2.56
N GLU A 363 -7.14 -30.23 1.79
CA GLU A 363 -8.34 -31.02 2.06
C GLU A 363 -8.06 -32.53 1.95
N LEU A 364 -7.25 -32.96 0.99
CA LEU A 364 -6.86 -34.36 0.78
C LEU A 364 -5.88 -34.89 1.84
N THR A 365 -5.07 -34.02 2.44
CA THR A 365 -4.10 -34.42 3.48
C THR A 365 -4.68 -34.44 4.89
N THR A 366 -5.89 -33.90 5.09
CA THR A 366 -6.59 -33.85 6.39
C THR A 366 -7.64 -34.97 6.56
N THR A 367 -7.92 -35.72 5.48
CA THR A 367 -8.73 -36.95 5.49
C THR A 367 -7.86 -38.19 5.61
#